data_ffdb65107a7d95c5a87b79cf0b7ce506
#
_entry.id   ffdb65107a7d95c5a87b79cf0b7ce506
#
_cell.length_a   1.000
_cell.length_b   1.000
_cell.length_c   1.000
_cell.angle_alpha   90.00
_cell.angle_beta   90.00
_cell.angle_gamma   90.00
#
_symmetry.space_group_name_H-M   'P 1'
#
loop_
_entity.id
_entity.type
_entity.pdbx_description
1 polymer ?
#
loop_
_entity_poly.entity_id
_entity_poly.type
_entity_poly.pdbx_seq_one_letter_code
_entity_poly.pdbx_strand_id
1 'polypeptide(L)'
;IHYSITDAGGDSPNVVQPRAQVLYMVRSIWVKDALELQERVDRIALAASMMTDTKMEKKFIDGCSNTVPNKVLESLMWENFNDLGVCHYTEEELKYAKALYDSVEMKSADLPGDAAKDSDEIYEFVDEKSKHGTVPINEFLVPYLYSEKPRMGSTDVGDVSWCVPTAQINTSTFPAQAPGHSWQNVSCGRTSIAHKNMLLAGKVIAATAIDLMEKPEVLQAAKDEFNKKMKRYGGYICPIPKDAVPVVLGEKM
;
A
#
# COMPACT_ATOMS: atom_id res chain seq x y z
N ILE A 1 11.62 -9.87 -7.81
CA ILE A 1 11.01 -10.14 -9.13
C ILE A 1 10.01 -11.24 -8.94
N HIS A 2 8.77 -11.01 -9.37
CA HIS A 2 7.68 -11.98 -9.39
C HIS A 2 7.23 -12.18 -10.83
N TYR A 3 6.69 -13.35 -11.13
CA TYR A 3 6.14 -13.60 -12.47
C TYR A 3 4.96 -14.58 -12.41
N SER A 4 4.13 -14.51 -13.43
CA SER A 4 3.05 -15.45 -13.67
C SER A 4 3.00 -15.78 -15.17
N ILE A 5 2.87 -17.05 -15.52
CA ILE A 5 2.59 -17.46 -16.90
C ILE A 5 1.09 -17.25 -17.12
N THR A 6 0.73 -16.23 -17.88
CA THR A 6 -0.67 -15.83 -18.10
C THR A 6 -1.26 -16.48 -19.34
N ASP A 7 -0.40 -16.95 -20.27
CA ASP A 7 -0.79 -17.75 -21.43
C ASP A 7 0.35 -18.70 -21.78
N ALA A 8 0.09 -20.00 -21.73
CA ALA A 8 1.03 -21.04 -22.15
C ALA A 8 0.82 -21.50 -23.61
N GLY A 9 -0.12 -20.86 -24.33
CA GLY A 9 -0.49 -21.21 -25.71
C GLY A 9 -1.48 -22.37 -25.82
N GLY A 10 -1.90 -22.99 -24.71
CA GLY A 10 -2.85 -24.10 -24.64
C GLY A 10 -2.44 -25.15 -23.61
N ASP A 11 -3.29 -26.15 -23.39
CA ASP A 11 -3.16 -27.13 -22.32
C ASP A 11 -2.48 -28.44 -22.78
N SER A 12 -2.35 -28.65 -24.06
CA SER A 12 -1.83 -29.91 -24.60
C SER A 12 -0.31 -29.86 -24.78
N PRO A 13 0.47 -30.69 -24.04
CA PRO A 13 1.94 -30.62 -24.05
C PRO A 13 2.60 -31.11 -25.33
N ASN A 14 1.85 -31.81 -26.18
CA ASN A 14 2.33 -32.34 -27.46
C ASN A 14 2.05 -31.42 -28.65
N VAL A 15 1.45 -30.25 -28.42
CA VAL A 15 1.19 -29.24 -29.45
C VAL A 15 2.28 -28.19 -29.41
N VAL A 16 2.83 -27.85 -30.58
CA VAL A 16 3.79 -26.75 -30.73
C VAL A 16 3.04 -25.43 -30.59
N GLN A 17 3.27 -24.73 -29.49
CA GLN A 17 2.57 -23.49 -29.16
C GLN A 17 3.19 -22.31 -29.92
N PRO A 18 2.40 -21.56 -30.70
CA PRO A 18 2.92 -20.41 -31.48
C PRO A 18 3.18 -19.18 -30.60
N ARG A 19 2.63 -19.14 -29.37
CA ARG A 19 2.68 -17.99 -28.47
C ARG A 19 2.64 -18.43 -27.02
N ALA A 20 3.36 -17.71 -26.18
CA ALA A 20 3.25 -17.76 -24.73
C ALA A 20 3.39 -16.35 -24.16
N GLN A 21 2.88 -16.14 -22.96
CA GLN A 21 2.91 -14.84 -22.29
C GLN A 21 3.27 -14.99 -20.82
N VAL A 22 4.17 -14.12 -20.35
CA VAL A 22 4.58 -14.05 -18.95
C VAL A 22 4.39 -12.61 -18.46
N LEU A 23 3.68 -12.46 -17.36
CA LEU A 23 3.54 -11.20 -16.64
C LEU A 23 4.64 -11.13 -15.58
N TYR A 24 5.43 -10.06 -15.60
CA TYR A 24 6.45 -9.78 -14.58
C TYR A 24 6.05 -8.61 -13.71
N MET A 25 6.36 -8.73 -12.39
CA MET A 25 6.34 -7.61 -11.45
C MET A 25 7.74 -7.46 -10.87
N VAL A 26 8.38 -6.34 -11.18
CA VAL A 26 9.71 -5.96 -10.69
C VAL A 26 9.56 -4.94 -9.59
N ARG A 27 10.17 -5.17 -8.43
CA ARG A 27 10.02 -4.31 -7.25
C ARG A 27 11.37 -4.02 -6.62
N SER A 28 11.54 -2.80 -6.15
CA SER A 28 12.63 -2.36 -5.28
C SER A 28 12.13 -1.26 -4.34
N ILE A 29 12.96 -0.87 -3.38
CA ILE A 29 12.67 0.24 -2.45
C ILE A 29 12.65 1.57 -3.21
N TRP A 30 13.52 1.73 -4.20
CA TRP A 30 13.63 2.94 -4.99
C TRP A 30 13.29 2.68 -6.47
N VAL A 31 12.59 3.63 -7.10
CA VAL A 31 12.24 3.57 -8.52
C VAL A 31 13.47 3.33 -9.40
N LYS A 32 14.58 4.03 -9.12
CA LYS A 32 15.82 3.88 -9.87
C LYS A 32 16.31 2.42 -9.93
N ASP A 33 16.29 1.76 -8.77
CA ASP A 33 16.73 0.36 -8.68
C ASP A 33 15.74 -0.58 -9.38
N ALA A 34 14.43 -0.28 -9.27
CA ALA A 34 13.40 -1.05 -9.97
C ALA A 34 13.55 -0.95 -11.49
N LEU A 35 13.86 0.23 -12.02
CA LEU A 35 14.10 0.46 -13.45
C LEU A 35 15.35 -0.31 -13.93
N GLU A 36 16.44 -0.30 -13.15
CA GLU A 36 17.64 -1.08 -13.47
C GLU A 36 17.35 -2.58 -13.48
N LEU A 37 16.59 -3.08 -12.50
CA LEU A 37 16.16 -4.48 -12.47
C LEU A 37 15.25 -4.82 -13.65
N GLN A 38 14.36 -3.91 -14.06
CA GLN A 38 13.52 -4.08 -15.23
C GLN A 38 14.34 -4.25 -16.50
N GLU A 39 15.37 -3.43 -16.72
CA GLU A 39 16.28 -3.57 -17.86
C GLU A 39 17.00 -4.92 -17.86
N ARG A 40 17.32 -5.47 -16.69
CA ARG A 40 17.93 -6.81 -16.59
C ARG A 40 16.94 -7.90 -17.00
N VAL A 41 15.68 -7.80 -16.59
CA VAL A 41 14.61 -8.73 -16.98
C VAL A 41 14.41 -8.67 -18.51
N ASP A 42 14.38 -7.47 -19.08
CA ASP A 42 14.22 -7.26 -20.52
C ASP A 42 15.36 -7.93 -21.32
N ARG A 43 16.61 -7.77 -20.87
CA ARG A 43 17.77 -8.43 -21.50
C ARG A 43 17.70 -9.95 -21.40
N ILE A 44 17.22 -10.51 -20.28
CA ILE A 44 17.03 -11.96 -20.11
C ILE A 44 15.95 -12.46 -21.06
N ALA A 45 14.83 -11.76 -21.18
CA ALA A 45 13.75 -12.13 -22.09
C ALA A 45 14.21 -12.08 -23.56
N LEU A 46 14.98 -11.07 -23.95
CA LEU A 46 15.59 -10.97 -25.28
C LEU A 46 16.55 -12.13 -25.53
N ALA A 47 17.44 -12.46 -24.59
CA ALA A 47 18.37 -13.56 -24.71
C ALA A 47 17.64 -14.91 -24.85
N ALA A 48 16.56 -15.14 -24.11
CA ALA A 48 15.75 -16.34 -24.23
C ALA A 48 15.13 -16.48 -25.63
N SER A 49 14.63 -15.39 -26.22
CA SER A 49 14.10 -15.41 -27.58
C SER A 49 15.18 -15.74 -28.62
N MET A 50 16.40 -15.23 -28.45
CA MET A 50 17.55 -15.55 -29.32
C MET A 50 17.96 -17.01 -29.20
N MET A 51 17.91 -17.60 -27.99
CA MET A 51 18.25 -19.02 -27.78
C MET A 51 17.27 -19.99 -28.47
N THR A 52 16.03 -19.57 -28.65
CA THR A 52 14.94 -20.40 -29.16
C THR A 52 14.49 -20.02 -30.58
N ASP A 53 15.17 -19.06 -31.20
CA ASP A 53 14.81 -18.49 -32.51
C ASP A 53 13.35 -18.01 -32.59
N THR A 54 12.91 -17.36 -31.50
CA THR A 54 11.55 -16.82 -31.37
C THR A 54 11.60 -15.30 -31.31
N LYS A 55 10.43 -14.65 -31.44
CA LYS A 55 10.29 -13.19 -31.31
C LYS A 55 9.78 -12.83 -29.92
N MET A 56 10.46 -11.91 -29.23
CA MET A 56 10.04 -11.33 -27.99
C MET A 56 9.35 -9.98 -28.25
N GLU A 57 8.19 -9.77 -27.62
CA GLU A 57 7.53 -8.49 -27.56
C GLU A 57 7.33 -8.09 -26.09
N LYS A 58 7.63 -6.85 -25.75
CA LYS A 58 7.43 -6.29 -24.41
C LYS A 58 6.28 -5.31 -24.43
N LYS A 59 5.40 -5.40 -23.43
CA LYS A 59 4.35 -4.42 -23.16
C LYS A 59 4.49 -3.92 -21.74
N PHE A 60 4.64 -2.61 -21.57
CA PHE A 60 4.62 -1.99 -20.26
C PHE A 60 3.16 -1.87 -19.80
N ILE A 61 2.88 -2.19 -18.54
CA ILE A 61 1.52 -2.20 -18.00
C ILE A 61 1.34 -1.08 -17.01
N ASP A 62 2.20 -1.00 -15.98
CA ASP A 62 2.07 -0.05 -14.90
C ASP A 62 3.40 0.15 -14.17
N GLY A 63 3.50 1.25 -13.39
CA GLY A 63 4.63 1.53 -12.52
C GLY A 63 4.27 2.56 -11.46
N CYS A 64 4.66 2.29 -10.22
CA CYS A 64 4.44 3.16 -9.06
C CYS A 64 5.76 3.49 -8.38
N SER A 65 5.86 4.72 -7.86
CA SER A 65 6.98 5.15 -7.05
C SER A 65 6.81 4.74 -5.57
N ASN A 66 7.92 4.67 -4.84
CA ASN A 66 7.88 4.57 -3.39
C ASN A 66 7.30 5.86 -2.79
N THR A 67 6.61 5.74 -1.66
CA THR A 67 6.07 6.89 -0.91
C THR A 67 7.20 7.67 -0.22
N VAL A 68 7.15 8.98 -0.30
CA VAL A 68 8.00 9.92 0.44
C VAL A 68 7.21 10.44 1.65
N PRO A 69 7.54 10.04 2.88
CA PRO A 69 6.81 10.48 4.06
C PRO A 69 7.05 11.97 4.33
N ASN A 70 6.07 12.64 4.95
CA ASN A 70 6.19 14.03 5.42
C ASN A 70 5.82 14.10 6.90
N LYS A 71 6.83 14.22 7.75
CA LYS A 71 6.67 14.20 9.21
C LYS A 71 5.72 15.28 9.72
N VAL A 72 5.80 16.49 9.16
CA VAL A 72 4.96 17.62 9.58
C VAL A 72 3.49 17.30 9.34
N LEU A 73 3.15 16.81 8.14
CA LEU A 73 1.77 16.44 7.82
C LEU A 73 1.28 15.21 8.61
N GLU A 74 2.13 14.22 8.77
CA GLU A 74 1.77 13.01 9.53
C GLU A 74 1.48 13.35 10.99
N SER A 75 2.31 14.20 11.63
CA SER A 75 2.07 14.66 13.01
C SER A 75 0.74 15.42 13.13
N LEU A 76 0.49 16.38 12.25
CA LEU A 76 -0.75 17.14 12.25
C LEU A 76 -1.98 16.24 12.02
N MET A 77 -1.86 15.29 11.10
CA MET A 77 -2.95 14.35 10.82
C MET A 77 -3.21 13.42 11.99
N TRP A 78 -2.16 12.97 12.68
CA TRP A 78 -2.30 12.15 13.88
C TRP A 78 -2.92 12.93 15.05
N GLU A 79 -2.54 14.20 15.26
CA GLU A 79 -3.15 15.09 16.27
C GLU A 79 -4.65 15.21 16.02
N ASN A 80 -5.07 15.49 14.78
CA ASN A 80 -6.48 15.55 14.41
C ASN A 80 -7.19 14.20 14.57
N PHE A 81 -6.51 13.09 14.32
CA PHE A 81 -7.07 11.77 14.56
C PHE A 81 -7.28 11.51 16.04
N ASN A 82 -6.31 11.90 16.87
CA ASN A 82 -6.40 11.77 18.33
C ASN A 82 -7.56 12.61 18.91
N ASP A 83 -7.75 13.82 18.41
CA ASP A 83 -8.82 14.73 18.86
C ASP A 83 -10.22 14.22 18.45
N LEU A 84 -10.34 13.66 17.25
CA LEU A 84 -11.60 13.08 16.76
C LEU A 84 -11.90 11.71 17.37
N GLY A 85 -10.86 11.02 17.86
CA GLY A 85 -10.98 9.68 18.44
C GLY A 85 -11.18 8.59 17.39
N VAL A 86 -11.49 7.40 17.89
CA VAL A 86 -11.70 6.19 17.06
C VAL A 86 -13.18 5.81 17.00
N CYS A 87 -13.54 4.99 16.02
CA CYS A 87 -14.89 4.43 15.96
C CYS A 87 -15.13 3.39 17.06
N HIS A 88 -16.36 3.38 17.58
CA HIS A 88 -16.88 2.33 18.47
C HIS A 88 -17.93 1.50 17.75
N TYR A 89 -18.03 0.24 18.10
CA TYR A 89 -18.84 -0.73 17.41
C TYR A 89 -19.97 -1.27 18.29
N THR A 90 -21.10 -1.56 17.66
CA THR A 90 -22.23 -2.22 18.33
C THR A 90 -21.92 -3.70 18.56
N GLU A 91 -22.71 -4.35 19.42
CA GLU A 91 -22.57 -5.79 19.66
C GLU A 91 -22.74 -6.63 18.38
N GLU A 92 -23.62 -6.21 17.47
CA GLU A 92 -23.81 -6.88 16.17
C GLU A 92 -22.58 -6.75 15.28
N GLU A 93 -21.98 -5.55 15.23
CA GLU A 93 -20.74 -5.29 14.48
C GLU A 93 -19.57 -6.10 15.07
N LEU A 94 -19.43 -6.13 16.40
CA LEU A 94 -18.40 -6.94 17.07
C LEU A 94 -18.59 -8.44 16.83
N LYS A 95 -19.84 -8.91 16.86
CA LYS A 95 -20.17 -10.31 16.54
C LYS A 95 -19.80 -10.63 15.09
N TYR A 96 -20.10 -9.74 14.16
CA TYR A 96 -19.75 -9.92 12.76
C TYR A 96 -18.23 -9.90 12.53
N ALA A 97 -17.52 -8.91 13.12
CA ALA A 97 -16.07 -8.84 13.07
C ALA A 97 -15.42 -10.10 13.64
N LYS A 98 -15.97 -10.64 14.77
CA LYS A 98 -15.51 -11.90 15.36
C LYS A 98 -15.71 -13.08 14.44
N ALA A 99 -16.83 -13.19 13.76
CA ALA A 99 -17.08 -14.30 12.83
C ALA A 99 -16.08 -14.29 11.67
N LEU A 100 -15.74 -13.11 11.14
CA LEU A 100 -14.71 -12.97 10.12
C LEU A 100 -13.31 -13.26 10.66
N TYR A 101 -12.98 -12.76 11.85
CA TYR A 101 -11.72 -13.06 12.53
C TYR A 101 -11.54 -14.58 12.76
N ASP A 102 -12.59 -15.25 13.22
CA ASP A 102 -12.56 -16.70 13.49
C ASP A 102 -12.42 -17.53 12.19
N SER A 103 -12.87 -17.00 11.05
CA SER A 103 -12.74 -17.65 9.74
C SER A 103 -11.31 -17.64 9.16
N VAL A 104 -10.38 -16.92 9.78
CA VAL A 104 -8.98 -16.90 9.36
C VAL A 104 -8.26 -18.11 9.97
N GLU A 105 -7.87 -19.06 9.11
CA GLU A 105 -7.23 -20.31 9.55
C GLU A 105 -5.84 -20.09 10.16
N MET A 106 -5.00 -19.31 9.50
CA MET A 106 -3.68 -18.95 10.00
C MET A 106 -3.63 -17.48 10.40
N LYS A 107 -3.52 -17.23 11.69
CA LYS A 107 -3.39 -15.89 12.24
C LYS A 107 -1.91 -15.49 12.31
N SER A 108 -1.61 -14.25 11.91
CA SER A 108 -0.28 -13.67 12.07
C SER A 108 0.01 -13.39 13.55
N ALA A 109 1.25 -13.48 13.94
CA ALA A 109 1.71 -12.96 15.24
C ALA A 109 1.88 -11.41 15.22
N ASP A 110 1.72 -10.77 14.06
CA ASP A 110 1.89 -9.33 13.94
C ASP A 110 0.76 -8.59 14.66
N LEU A 111 1.14 -7.59 15.43
CA LEU A 111 0.22 -6.65 16.04
C LEU A 111 -0.23 -5.56 15.05
N PRO A 112 -1.39 -4.92 15.28
CA PRO A 112 -1.84 -3.84 14.43
C PRO A 112 -0.93 -2.61 14.51
N GLY A 113 -0.68 -2.00 13.35
CA GLY A 113 0.10 -0.78 13.22
C GLY A 113 1.61 -1.02 13.08
N ASP A 114 2.20 -0.35 12.09
CA ASP A 114 3.63 -0.52 11.81
C ASP A 114 4.54 0.09 12.88
N ALA A 115 4.05 1.08 13.65
CA ALA A 115 4.80 1.70 14.73
C ALA A 115 5.20 0.69 15.82
N ALA A 116 4.36 -0.32 16.07
CA ALA A 116 4.66 -1.40 17.02
C ALA A 116 5.89 -2.24 16.61
N LYS A 117 6.24 -2.27 15.34
CA LYS A 117 7.43 -2.99 14.84
C LYS A 117 8.73 -2.22 15.07
N ASP A 118 8.65 -0.93 15.39
CA ASP A 118 9.79 -0.03 15.48
C ASP A 118 10.05 0.53 16.88
N SER A 119 9.16 0.28 17.85
CA SER A 119 9.25 0.76 19.22
C SER A 119 8.69 -0.27 20.20
N ASP A 120 9.49 -0.71 21.16
CA ASP A 120 9.07 -1.65 22.19
C ASP A 120 7.95 -1.08 23.06
N GLU A 121 7.99 0.22 23.38
CA GLU A 121 6.94 0.91 24.15
C GLU A 121 5.59 0.89 23.41
N ILE A 122 5.61 1.15 22.10
CA ILE A 122 4.40 1.08 21.27
C ILE A 122 3.94 -0.37 21.11
N TYR A 123 4.88 -1.30 21.00
CA TYR A 123 4.55 -2.73 20.96
C TYR A 123 3.78 -3.16 22.22
N GLU A 124 4.29 -2.85 23.40
CA GLU A 124 3.65 -3.19 24.68
C GLU A 124 2.26 -2.55 24.79
N PHE A 125 2.12 -1.28 24.39
CA PHE A 125 0.83 -0.59 24.36
C PHE A 125 -0.17 -1.29 23.41
N VAL A 126 0.25 -1.61 22.19
CA VAL A 126 -0.62 -2.23 21.19
C VAL A 126 -0.97 -3.67 21.57
N ASP A 127 -0.02 -4.41 22.15
CA ASP A 127 -0.21 -5.77 22.63
C ASP A 127 -1.27 -5.82 23.74
N GLU A 128 -1.17 -4.92 24.73
CA GLU A 128 -2.18 -4.79 25.78
C GLU A 128 -3.55 -4.42 25.21
N LYS A 129 -3.63 -3.38 24.38
CA LYS A 129 -4.90 -2.87 23.82
C LYS A 129 -5.56 -3.89 22.89
N SER A 130 -4.80 -4.62 22.12
CA SER A 130 -5.29 -5.67 21.23
C SER A 130 -5.53 -7.02 21.96
N LYS A 131 -5.27 -7.07 23.27
CA LYS A 131 -5.31 -8.31 24.08
C LYS A 131 -4.48 -9.42 23.41
N HIS A 132 -3.21 -9.12 23.16
CA HIS A 132 -2.28 -10.01 22.49
C HIS A 132 -2.76 -10.43 21.08
N GLY A 133 -3.29 -9.46 20.32
CA GLY A 133 -3.77 -9.70 18.95
C GLY A 133 -5.06 -10.50 18.83
N THR A 134 -5.80 -10.72 19.94
CA THR A 134 -7.02 -11.53 19.94
C THR A 134 -8.31 -10.73 19.75
N VAL A 135 -8.25 -9.40 19.80
CA VAL A 135 -9.40 -8.52 19.56
C VAL A 135 -9.80 -8.59 18.09
N PRO A 136 -11.07 -8.91 17.76
CA PRO A 136 -11.50 -9.05 16.38
C PRO A 136 -11.43 -7.77 15.55
N ILE A 137 -11.53 -6.60 16.19
CA ILE A 137 -11.40 -5.29 15.55
C ILE A 137 -10.88 -4.28 16.56
N ASN A 138 -10.02 -3.37 16.12
CA ASN A 138 -9.36 -2.43 17.00
C ASN A 138 -10.21 -1.17 17.24
N GLU A 139 -10.33 -0.77 18.50
CA GLU A 139 -11.02 0.44 18.97
C GLU A 139 -10.06 1.37 19.72
N PHE A 140 -8.82 1.45 19.26
CA PHE A 140 -7.79 2.33 19.82
C PHE A 140 -6.93 2.95 18.73
N LEU A 141 -6.36 4.10 19.01
CA LEU A 141 -5.41 4.77 18.14
C LEU A 141 -3.99 4.33 18.52
N VAL A 142 -3.23 3.87 17.52
CA VAL A 142 -1.82 3.53 17.71
C VAL A 142 -1.02 4.82 17.93
N PRO A 143 -0.13 4.90 18.94
CA PRO A 143 0.72 6.06 19.14
C PRO A 143 1.54 6.40 17.90
N TYR A 144 1.73 7.69 17.66
CA TYR A 144 2.49 8.16 16.50
C TYR A 144 3.99 7.87 16.65
N LEU A 145 4.56 7.33 15.60
CA LEU A 145 5.99 7.18 15.44
C LEU A 145 6.37 7.48 13.99
N TYR A 146 7.15 8.54 13.79
CA TYR A 146 7.71 8.81 12.49
C TYR A 146 8.77 7.79 12.10
N SER A 147 8.68 7.25 10.90
CA SER A 147 9.64 6.30 10.38
C SER A 147 9.86 6.50 8.87
N GLU A 148 11.12 6.46 8.44
CA GLU A 148 11.52 6.39 7.03
C GLU A 148 11.88 4.95 6.62
N LYS A 149 11.64 3.96 7.49
CA LYS A 149 11.89 2.56 7.18
C LYS A 149 10.97 2.08 6.07
N PRO A 150 11.50 1.44 5.03
CA PRO A 150 10.66 0.91 3.95
C PRO A 150 9.67 -0.12 4.48
N ARG A 151 8.43 -0.01 4.03
CA ARG A 151 7.36 -0.98 4.26
C ARG A 151 6.94 -1.63 2.96
N MET A 152 6.49 -2.88 3.05
CA MET A 152 5.99 -3.61 1.89
C MET A 152 4.59 -3.11 1.52
N GLY A 153 4.37 -2.99 0.22
CA GLY A 153 3.13 -2.50 -0.36
C GLY A 153 3.40 -1.63 -1.57
N SER A 154 2.36 -1.22 -2.27
CA SER A 154 2.40 -0.23 -3.34
C SER A 154 1.10 0.54 -3.39
N THR A 155 1.17 1.79 -3.80
CA THR A 155 0.03 2.69 -3.95
C THR A 155 0.39 3.81 -4.91
N ASP A 156 -0.57 4.26 -5.71
CA ASP A 156 -0.42 5.41 -6.63
C ASP A 156 -0.12 6.71 -5.89
N VAL A 157 -0.47 6.79 -4.59
CA VAL A 157 -0.11 7.92 -3.72
C VAL A 157 1.41 8.08 -3.60
N GLY A 158 2.18 7.03 -3.88
CA GLY A 158 3.64 7.13 -3.99
C GLY A 158 4.05 8.25 -4.93
N ASP A 159 3.57 8.24 -6.17
CA ASP A 159 3.91 9.24 -7.18
C ASP A 159 3.45 10.65 -6.80
N VAL A 160 2.27 10.79 -6.17
CA VAL A 160 1.80 12.07 -5.61
C VAL A 160 2.79 12.61 -4.57
N SER A 161 3.32 11.74 -3.71
CA SER A 161 4.26 12.12 -2.65
C SER A 161 5.62 12.64 -3.15
N TRP A 162 5.97 12.38 -4.41
CA TRP A 162 7.13 12.95 -5.07
C TRP A 162 6.85 14.32 -5.71
N CYS A 163 5.58 14.71 -5.83
CA CYS A 163 5.18 15.97 -6.45
C CYS A 163 4.76 17.01 -5.40
N VAL A 164 4.17 16.59 -4.30
CA VAL A 164 3.67 17.47 -3.22
C VAL A 164 3.86 16.80 -1.85
N PRO A 165 3.93 17.59 -0.75
CA PRO A 165 3.88 17.04 0.60
C PRO A 165 2.65 16.17 0.79
N THR A 166 2.83 14.93 1.25
CA THR A 166 1.76 13.95 1.34
C THR A 166 1.80 13.20 2.67
N ALA A 167 0.64 12.92 3.25
CA ALA A 167 0.46 12.04 4.38
C ALA A 167 -0.72 11.10 4.14
N GLN A 168 -0.72 9.96 4.82
CA GLN A 168 -1.76 8.94 4.73
C GLN A 168 -2.20 8.50 6.13
N ILE A 169 -3.46 8.07 6.23
CA ILE A 169 -3.98 7.48 7.46
C ILE A 169 -4.57 6.10 7.15
N ASN A 170 -4.56 5.24 8.16
CA ASN A 170 -5.25 3.96 8.14
C ASN A 170 -6.29 3.93 9.27
N THR A 171 -7.44 3.36 9.00
CA THR A 171 -8.53 3.16 9.96
C THR A 171 -8.95 1.70 10.01
N SER A 172 -9.60 1.28 11.11
CA SER A 172 -10.01 -0.12 11.32
C SER A 172 -11.23 -0.50 10.48
N THR A 173 -11.08 -0.57 9.15
CA THR A 173 -12.19 -0.83 8.22
C THR A 173 -12.56 -2.31 8.09
N PHE A 174 -11.72 -3.22 8.56
CA PHE A 174 -11.95 -4.68 8.53
C PHE A 174 -11.34 -5.37 9.74
N PRO A 175 -11.74 -6.64 10.01
CA PRO A 175 -11.31 -7.34 11.22
C PRO A 175 -9.80 -7.53 11.25
N ALA A 176 -9.28 -7.53 12.48
CA ALA A 176 -7.90 -7.91 12.72
C ALA A 176 -7.62 -9.29 12.13
N GLN A 177 -6.40 -9.54 11.71
CA GLN A 177 -5.94 -10.79 11.12
C GLN A 177 -6.51 -11.14 9.74
N ALA A 178 -7.50 -10.41 9.21
CA ALA A 178 -7.96 -10.64 7.85
C ALA A 178 -6.82 -10.36 6.85
N PRO A 179 -6.41 -11.33 6.02
CA PRO A 179 -5.36 -11.08 5.04
C PRO A 179 -5.74 -9.97 4.06
N GLY A 180 -4.77 -9.21 3.61
CA GLY A 180 -4.97 -8.30 2.49
C GLY A 180 -5.47 -9.07 1.25
N HIS A 181 -6.33 -8.44 0.42
CA HIS A 181 -6.90 -9.04 -0.79
C HIS A 181 -7.69 -10.34 -0.53
N SER A 182 -8.42 -10.39 0.59
CA SER A 182 -9.21 -11.55 1.00
C SER A 182 -10.72 -11.30 0.91
N TRP A 183 -11.50 -12.40 0.86
CA TRP A 183 -12.95 -12.31 0.89
C TRP A 183 -13.47 -11.70 2.20
N GLN A 184 -12.74 -11.86 3.30
CA GLN A 184 -13.06 -11.25 4.59
C GLN A 184 -13.05 -9.71 4.50
N ASN A 185 -12.01 -9.14 3.88
CA ASN A 185 -11.91 -7.70 3.67
C ASN A 185 -13.05 -7.19 2.78
N VAL A 186 -13.33 -7.87 1.67
CA VAL A 186 -14.42 -7.51 0.76
C VAL A 186 -15.77 -7.58 1.47
N SER A 187 -15.99 -8.63 2.27
CA SER A 187 -17.24 -8.82 3.02
C SER A 187 -17.45 -7.70 4.05
N CYS A 188 -16.40 -7.29 4.76
CA CYS A 188 -16.48 -6.19 5.74
C CYS A 188 -16.68 -4.83 5.08
N GLY A 189 -16.13 -4.62 3.88
CA GLY A 189 -16.13 -3.33 3.18
C GLY A 189 -17.53 -2.76 2.88
N ARG A 190 -18.57 -3.58 2.88
CA ARG A 190 -19.98 -3.14 2.70
C ARG A 190 -20.74 -2.92 4.03
N THR A 191 -20.09 -3.08 5.16
CA THR A 191 -20.74 -2.98 6.47
C THR A 191 -20.66 -1.58 7.07
N SER A 192 -21.45 -1.37 8.13
CA SER A 192 -21.36 -0.15 8.95
C SER A 192 -19.98 0.04 9.59
N ILE A 193 -19.24 -1.03 9.85
CA ILE A 193 -17.85 -0.98 10.35
C ILE A 193 -16.98 -0.18 9.37
N ALA A 194 -16.96 -0.58 8.10
CA ALA A 194 -16.17 0.11 7.07
C ALA A 194 -16.69 1.54 6.82
N HIS A 195 -18.01 1.73 6.79
CA HIS A 195 -18.61 3.06 6.56
C HIS A 195 -18.28 4.06 7.66
N LYS A 196 -18.34 3.65 8.95
CA LYS A 196 -17.92 4.49 10.08
C LYS A 196 -16.47 4.94 9.94
N ASN A 197 -15.58 4.00 9.63
CA ASN A 197 -14.16 4.28 9.50
C ASN A 197 -13.83 5.11 8.25
N MET A 198 -14.53 4.92 7.15
CA MET A 198 -14.42 5.77 5.96
C MET A 198 -14.81 7.22 6.29
N LEU A 199 -15.91 7.42 7.01
CA LEU A 199 -16.34 8.76 7.44
C LEU A 199 -15.36 9.38 8.44
N LEU A 200 -14.80 8.60 9.36
CA LEU A 200 -13.76 9.06 10.28
C LEU A 200 -12.51 9.50 9.51
N ALA A 201 -12.03 8.69 8.56
CA ALA A 201 -10.90 9.06 7.72
C ALA A 201 -11.15 10.37 6.97
N GLY A 202 -12.35 10.56 6.41
CA GLY A 202 -12.75 11.81 5.76
C GLY A 202 -12.75 13.00 6.72
N LYS A 203 -13.20 12.83 7.98
CA LYS A 203 -13.17 13.88 9.00
C LYS A 203 -11.73 14.26 9.37
N VAL A 204 -10.85 13.30 9.59
CA VAL A 204 -9.43 13.55 9.91
C VAL A 204 -8.75 14.31 8.78
N ILE A 205 -8.95 13.90 7.53
CA ILE A 205 -8.39 14.58 6.36
C ILE A 205 -8.94 16.01 6.26
N ALA A 206 -10.25 16.21 6.46
CA ALA A 206 -10.86 17.53 6.41
C ALA A 206 -10.35 18.45 7.54
N ALA A 207 -10.23 17.96 8.78
CA ALA A 207 -9.66 18.71 9.88
C ALA A 207 -8.21 19.12 9.62
N THR A 208 -7.40 18.20 9.09
CA THR A 208 -6.01 18.48 8.68
C THR A 208 -5.96 19.54 7.58
N ALA A 209 -6.87 19.51 6.61
CA ALA A 209 -6.94 20.52 5.56
C ALA A 209 -7.33 21.90 6.12
N ILE A 210 -8.26 21.97 7.06
CA ILE A 210 -8.65 23.21 7.74
C ILE A 210 -7.46 23.80 8.51
N ASP A 211 -6.76 22.99 9.29
CA ASP A 211 -5.56 23.43 10.01
C ASP A 211 -4.49 24.00 9.07
N LEU A 212 -4.27 23.36 7.92
CA LEU A 212 -3.29 23.86 6.93
C LEU A 212 -3.72 25.19 6.29
N MET A 213 -5.04 25.45 6.19
CA MET A 213 -5.55 26.74 5.70
C MET A 213 -5.45 27.83 6.77
N GLU A 214 -5.65 27.48 8.04
CA GLU A 214 -5.60 28.42 9.16
C GLU A 214 -4.19 28.67 9.70
N LYS A 215 -3.26 27.73 9.50
CA LYS A 215 -1.88 27.74 10.01
C LYS A 215 -0.88 27.71 8.86
N PRO A 216 -0.68 28.83 8.13
CA PRO A 216 0.20 28.86 6.95
C PRO A 216 1.66 28.51 7.27
N GLU A 217 2.10 28.69 8.53
CA GLU A 217 3.42 28.29 9.00
C GLU A 217 3.60 26.78 8.98
N VAL A 218 2.56 26.00 9.30
CA VAL A 218 2.61 24.52 9.25
C VAL A 218 2.68 24.05 7.79
N LEU A 219 1.88 24.65 6.91
CA LEU A 219 1.94 24.38 5.47
C LEU A 219 3.34 24.69 4.91
N GLN A 220 3.96 25.81 5.33
CA GLN A 220 5.30 26.16 4.90
C GLN A 220 6.33 25.15 5.42
N ALA A 221 6.24 24.73 6.69
CA ALA A 221 7.12 23.72 7.26
C ALA A 221 7.03 22.38 6.51
N ALA A 222 5.82 21.94 6.14
CA ALA A 222 5.62 20.74 5.33
C ALA A 222 6.27 20.85 3.93
N LYS A 223 6.17 22.01 3.29
CA LYS A 223 6.82 22.30 2.01
C LYS A 223 8.34 22.33 2.13
N ASP A 224 8.87 22.90 3.20
CA ASP A 224 10.32 22.98 3.43
C ASP A 224 10.90 21.56 3.66
N GLU A 225 10.22 20.72 4.44
CA GLU A 225 10.59 19.31 4.60
C GLU A 225 10.58 18.60 3.26
N PHE A 226 9.51 18.72 2.47
CA PHE A 226 9.38 18.14 1.15
C PHE A 226 10.53 18.57 0.23
N ASN A 227 10.79 19.88 0.11
CA ASN A 227 11.85 20.41 -0.74
C ASN A 227 13.24 19.89 -0.33
N LYS A 228 13.49 19.76 0.99
CA LYS A 228 14.73 19.19 1.52
C LYS A 228 14.89 17.72 1.10
N LYS A 229 13.80 16.93 1.14
CA LYS A 229 13.81 15.53 0.70
C LYS A 229 13.99 15.40 -0.80
N MET A 230 13.28 16.20 -1.58
CA MET A 230 13.45 16.22 -3.05
C MET A 230 14.89 16.53 -3.45
N LYS A 231 15.50 17.50 -2.79
CA LYS A 231 16.93 17.82 -3.02
C LYS A 231 17.85 16.65 -2.64
N ARG A 232 17.54 15.94 -1.55
CA ARG A 232 18.33 14.76 -1.09
C ARG A 232 18.20 13.56 -2.02
N TYR A 233 16.99 13.32 -2.54
CA TYR A 233 16.68 12.12 -3.33
C TYR A 233 16.85 12.31 -4.85
N GLY A 234 17.12 13.53 -5.31
CA GLY A 234 17.33 13.82 -6.73
C GLY A 234 16.07 14.11 -7.53
N GLY A 235 14.93 14.30 -6.86
CA GLY A 235 13.66 14.63 -7.48
C GLY A 235 12.89 13.42 -8.03
N TYR A 236 11.71 13.69 -8.60
CA TYR A 236 10.81 12.67 -9.12
C TYR A 236 11.31 12.05 -10.43
N ILE A 237 11.26 10.75 -10.50
CA ILE A 237 11.49 9.96 -11.71
C ILE A 237 10.20 9.20 -12.00
N CYS A 238 9.51 9.56 -13.08
CA CYS A 238 8.31 8.85 -13.50
C CYS A 238 8.68 7.42 -13.95
N PRO A 239 8.11 6.37 -13.32
CA PRO A 239 8.41 4.99 -13.71
C PRO A 239 7.73 4.59 -15.02
N ILE A 240 6.73 5.36 -15.46
CA ILE A 240 5.92 5.06 -16.65
C ILE A 240 6.60 5.66 -17.89
N PRO A 241 6.90 4.87 -18.94
CA PRO A 241 7.40 5.38 -20.21
C PRO A 241 6.45 6.40 -20.83
N LYS A 242 7.00 7.42 -21.52
CA LYS A 242 6.20 8.51 -22.09
C LYS A 242 5.22 8.04 -23.19
N ASP A 243 5.53 6.93 -23.82
CA ASP A 243 4.75 6.29 -24.89
C ASP A 243 3.88 5.13 -24.39
N ALA A 244 3.83 4.91 -23.07
CA ALA A 244 3.00 3.87 -22.48
C ALA A 244 1.52 4.16 -22.73
N VAL A 245 0.80 3.16 -23.21
CA VAL A 245 -0.65 3.19 -23.41
C VAL A 245 -1.30 2.37 -22.32
N PRO A 246 -2.34 2.89 -21.64
CA PRO A 246 -3.06 2.12 -20.63
C PRO A 246 -3.57 0.79 -21.17
N VAL A 247 -3.41 -0.26 -20.38
CA VAL A 247 -3.78 -1.62 -20.75
C VAL A 247 -4.92 -2.09 -19.87
N VAL A 248 -5.97 -2.63 -20.48
CA VAL A 248 -7.03 -3.32 -19.74
C VAL A 248 -6.55 -4.72 -19.41
N LEU A 249 -6.37 -5.01 -18.11
CA LEU A 249 -6.00 -6.35 -17.64
C LEU A 249 -7.17 -7.31 -17.89
N GLY A 250 -6.90 -8.46 -18.52
CA GLY A 250 -7.90 -9.48 -18.84
C GLY A 250 -8.37 -9.50 -20.28
N GLU A 251 -8.10 -8.50 -21.08
CA GLU A 251 -8.17 -8.66 -22.53
C GLU A 251 -7.01 -9.56 -23.01
N LYS A 252 -7.32 -10.56 -23.80
CA LYS A 252 -6.27 -11.38 -24.43
C LYS A 252 -5.44 -10.46 -25.32
N MET A 253 -4.22 -10.20 -24.86
CA MET A 253 -3.27 -9.39 -25.59
C MET A 253 -2.70 -10.13 -26.79
#